data_68d976b5792ba55ae86e67cc834612a8
#
_entry.id   68d976b5792ba55ae86e67cc834612a8
#
_cell.length_a   1.000
_cell.length_b   1.000
_cell.length_c   1.000
_cell.angle_alpha   90.00
_cell.angle_beta   90.00
_cell.angle_gamma   90.00
#
_symmetry.space_group_name_H-M   'P 1'
#
loop_
_entity.id
_entity.type
_entity.pdbx_description
1 polymer ?
#
loop_
_entity_poly.entity_id
_entity_poly.type
_entity_poly.pdbx_seq_one_letter_code
_entity_poly.pdbx_strand_id
1 'polypeptide(L)'
;DDAVRPSILVDAQADLLLYGMGEKVIAQLTEQLKAGKNIHEIRDIRGTCYLCTQDEIPKDSVTCASFHKVSENKESYAKAHQIQTEWQDAVYGKTIVQKQTNTGYLVQNPPMPSLTREELDRVFDLPFTRTYHPSYEALGGVDAIKEVEFSIIQNRGCFGNCNFCAITFHQGRQVVSRSEESIVHEAEEMTHNPHFKGYIHDVGGPTADFRYPSCKKQLKHGLCQNRKCLAPKPCPQLEVDHMEYVGILRKLRKLPGVKKVFVRSGIRYDYLNADPNPTFLQELVQHHISGQLKVAPEHCVNHVLDKMGKPHIQDFDRFCKRFYEETKRIGKEQYLVPYLMSSHPGCTIADAVELALYLKRHHMRPEQVQDFYPTPGTNSTCMFYTGLDPQTMEPVYVPKSAQEKFYQRTLLQYYKPENRRAVIEALIHAHREDLIGYGPDCLVTPDSEYIRAHPRKPAAPKTAVKAGGQRAHSARSKTPAHRSRRGSVVTRDGVLTNDTRSPRQKRR
;
A
#
# COMPACT_ATOMS: atom_id res chain seq x y z
N ASP A 1 -22.24 2.79 2.06
CA ASP A 1 -23.30 2.02 2.67
C ASP A 1 -22.73 1.10 3.76
N ASP A 2 -23.28 1.13 4.94
CA ASP A 2 -22.93 0.18 6.01
C ASP A 2 -23.95 -0.99 5.96
N ALA A 3 -24.05 -1.64 4.80
CA ALA A 3 -25.02 -2.70 4.53
C ALA A 3 -24.43 -3.78 3.62
N VAL A 4 -24.81 -5.03 3.88
CA VAL A 4 -24.51 -6.18 3.01
C VAL A 4 -25.48 -6.15 1.82
N ARG A 5 -24.94 -6.24 0.60
CA ARG A 5 -25.72 -6.29 -0.62
C ARG A 5 -25.83 -7.72 -1.13
N PRO A 6 -26.90 -8.07 -1.85
CA PRO A 6 -26.96 -9.33 -2.57
C PRO A 6 -25.90 -9.40 -3.66
N SER A 7 -25.74 -10.54 -4.29
CA SER A 7 -24.86 -10.64 -5.45
C SER A 7 -25.28 -9.67 -6.55
N ILE A 8 -24.30 -9.04 -7.21
CA ILE A 8 -24.54 -8.16 -8.36
C ILE A 8 -25.32 -8.88 -9.48
N LEU A 9 -25.21 -10.20 -9.61
CA LEU A 9 -26.02 -10.98 -10.55
C LEU A 9 -27.51 -10.85 -10.28
N VAL A 10 -27.91 -10.81 -9.00
CA VAL A 10 -29.31 -10.64 -8.60
C VAL A 10 -29.76 -9.20 -8.87
N ASP A 11 -28.95 -8.22 -8.48
CA ASP A 11 -29.27 -6.79 -8.63
C ASP A 11 -29.33 -6.37 -10.11
N ALA A 12 -28.36 -6.82 -10.91
CA ALA A 12 -28.26 -6.47 -12.33
C ALA A 12 -29.11 -7.37 -13.24
N GLN A 13 -29.72 -8.44 -12.71
CA GLN A 13 -30.43 -9.46 -13.48
C GLN A 13 -29.58 -9.99 -14.66
N ALA A 14 -28.27 -10.18 -14.41
CA ALA A 14 -27.33 -10.68 -15.41
C ALA A 14 -27.30 -12.22 -15.43
N ASP A 15 -27.01 -12.77 -16.61
CA ASP A 15 -26.97 -14.23 -16.81
C ASP A 15 -25.72 -14.86 -16.19
N LEU A 16 -24.57 -14.15 -16.32
CA LEU A 16 -23.26 -14.64 -15.91
C LEU A 16 -22.39 -13.49 -15.42
N LEU A 17 -21.62 -13.73 -14.36
CA LEU A 17 -20.59 -12.83 -13.87
C LEU A 17 -19.22 -13.47 -14.09
N LEU A 18 -18.32 -12.74 -14.73
CA LEU A 18 -16.91 -13.09 -14.86
C LEU A 18 -16.13 -12.34 -13.80
N TYR A 19 -15.36 -13.05 -12.98
CA TYR A 19 -14.57 -12.45 -11.92
C TYR A 19 -13.07 -12.75 -12.05
N GLY A 20 -12.26 -11.91 -11.45
CA GLY A 20 -10.81 -12.01 -11.53
C GLY A 20 -10.28 -11.47 -12.86
N MET A 21 -9.24 -12.10 -13.41
CA MET A 21 -8.68 -11.78 -14.72
C MET A 21 -9.50 -12.46 -15.81
N GLY A 22 -10.17 -11.66 -16.63
CA GLY A 22 -11.25 -12.14 -17.51
C GLY A 22 -10.81 -12.70 -18.86
N GLU A 23 -9.56 -12.58 -19.28
CA GLU A 23 -9.13 -12.88 -20.65
C GLU A 23 -9.40 -14.33 -21.07
N LYS A 24 -9.02 -15.32 -20.26
CA LYS A 24 -9.30 -16.72 -20.54
C LYS A 24 -10.81 -17.03 -20.46
N VAL A 25 -11.47 -16.42 -19.49
CA VAL A 25 -12.90 -16.64 -19.25
C VAL A 25 -13.71 -16.18 -20.45
N ILE A 26 -13.47 -14.95 -20.93
CA ILE A 26 -14.21 -14.41 -22.09
C ILE A 26 -13.93 -15.20 -23.38
N ALA A 27 -12.69 -15.66 -23.56
CA ALA A 27 -12.34 -16.49 -24.71
C ALA A 27 -13.11 -17.81 -24.70
N GLN A 28 -13.10 -18.53 -23.57
CA GLN A 28 -13.82 -19.79 -23.40
C GLN A 28 -15.34 -19.63 -23.54
N LEU A 29 -15.89 -18.55 -22.95
CA LEU A 29 -17.30 -18.20 -23.10
C LEU A 29 -17.67 -17.97 -24.56
N THR A 30 -16.86 -17.18 -25.27
CA THR A 30 -17.11 -16.89 -26.70
C THR A 30 -17.09 -18.15 -27.54
N GLU A 31 -16.17 -19.10 -27.31
CA GLU A 31 -16.10 -20.35 -28.05
C GLU A 31 -17.33 -21.23 -27.78
N GLN A 32 -17.82 -21.30 -26.56
CA GLN A 32 -19.04 -22.07 -26.25
C GLN A 32 -20.29 -21.44 -26.88
N LEU A 33 -20.40 -20.12 -26.88
CA LEU A 33 -21.49 -19.39 -27.55
C LEU A 33 -21.44 -19.56 -29.08
N LYS A 34 -20.26 -19.49 -29.71
CA LYS A 34 -20.07 -19.78 -31.15
C LYS A 34 -20.45 -21.22 -31.50
N ALA A 35 -20.25 -22.17 -30.59
CA ALA A 35 -20.68 -23.55 -30.75
C ALA A 35 -22.18 -23.74 -30.58
N GLY A 36 -22.95 -22.66 -30.36
CA GLY A 36 -24.41 -22.68 -30.28
C GLY A 36 -24.99 -23.04 -28.90
N LYS A 37 -24.14 -23.06 -27.84
CA LYS A 37 -24.66 -23.25 -26.47
C LYS A 37 -25.42 -22.02 -26.00
N ASN A 38 -26.52 -22.25 -25.26
CA ASN A 38 -27.21 -21.16 -24.60
C ASN A 38 -26.39 -20.67 -23.39
N ILE A 39 -26.43 -19.37 -23.13
CA ILE A 39 -25.69 -18.76 -22.00
C ILE A 39 -26.03 -19.40 -20.66
N HIS A 40 -27.29 -19.78 -20.46
CA HIS A 40 -27.76 -20.44 -19.23
C HIS A 40 -27.28 -21.90 -19.06
N GLU A 41 -26.76 -22.52 -20.13
CA GLU A 41 -26.17 -23.87 -20.10
C GLU A 41 -24.67 -23.85 -19.82
N ILE A 42 -24.03 -22.65 -19.91
CA ILE A 42 -22.61 -22.48 -19.72
C ILE A 42 -22.33 -22.30 -18.22
N ARG A 43 -22.07 -23.40 -17.53
CA ARG A 43 -21.87 -23.45 -16.06
C ARG A 43 -20.52 -24.02 -15.64
N ASP A 44 -19.68 -24.42 -16.58
CA ASP A 44 -18.45 -25.18 -16.37
C ASP A 44 -17.16 -24.30 -16.44
N ILE A 45 -17.29 -23.01 -16.79
CA ILE A 45 -16.15 -22.12 -16.93
C ILE A 45 -15.68 -21.63 -15.55
N ARG A 46 -14.39 -21.85 -15.24
CA ARG A 46 -13.77 -21.31 -14.03
C ARG A 46 -13.72 -19.78 -14.09
N GLY A 47 -13.76 -19.12 -12.93
CA GLY A 47 -13.78 -17.66 -12.86
C GLY A 47 -15.14 -17.05 -13.21
N THR A 48 -16.22 -17.83 -13.13
CA THR A 48 -17.58 -17.37 -13.36
C THR A 48 -18.46 -17.55 -12.14
N CYS A 49 -19.53 -16.74 -12.05
CA CYS A 49 -20.65 -16.98 -11.16
C CYS A 49 -21.96 -16.98 -11.97
N TYR A 50 -22.92 -17.80 -11.54
CA TYR A 50 -24.25 -17.91 -12.14
C TYR A 50 -25.31 -18.18 -11.08
N LEU A 51 -26.56 -18.00 -11.43
CA LEU A 51 -27.72 -18.35 -10.58
C LEU A 51 -28.31 -19.72 -11.01
N CYS A 52 -28.73 -20.49 -10.03
CA CYS A 52 -29.39 -21.80 -10.25
C CYS A 52 -30.51 -22.06 -9.23
N THR A 53 -31.29 -23.08 -9.49
CA THR A 53 -32.28 -23.63 -8.55
C THR A 53 -31.62 -24.63 -7.59
N GLN A 54 -32.33 -25.11 -6.58
CA GLN A 54 -31.77 -25.98 -5.56
C GLN A 54 -31.33 -27.35 -6.11
N ASP A 55 -32.07 -27.89 -7.05
CA ASP A 55 -31.80 -29.18 -7.72
C ASP A 55 -30.62 -29.14 -8.69
N GLU A 56 -30.21 -27.93 -9.10
CA GLU A 56 -29.07 -27.69 -10.00
C GLU A 56 -27.75 -27.43 -9.27
N ILE A 57 -27.75 -27.42 -7.94
CA ILE A 57 -26.53 -27.16 -7.14
C ILE A 57 -25.47 -28.25 -7.41
N PRO A 58 -24.22 -27.87 -7.74
CA PRO A 58 -23.16 -28.88 -7.93
C PRO A 58 -22.86 -29.68 -6.67
N LYS A 59 -22.76 -31.00 -6.81
CA LYS A 59 -22.67 -31.95 -5.68
C LYS A 59 -21.47 -31.72 -4.76
N ASP A 60 -20.32 -31.33 -5.31
CA ASP A 60 -19.07 -31.16 -4.57
C ASP A 60 -18.83 -29.70 -4.13
N SER A 61 -19.89 -28.91 -4.02
CA SER A 61 -19.81 -27.50 -3.64
C SER A 61 -19.71 -27.28 -2.13
N VAL A 62 -19.07 -26.17 -1.74
CA VAL A 62 -19.04 -25.68 -0.36
C VAL A 62 -20.13 -24.65 -0.17
N THR A 63 -21.00 -24.85 0.82
CA THR A 63 -22.15 -23.97 1.07
C THR A 63 -21.79 -22.88 2.10
N CYS A 64 -22.00 -21.62 1.76
CA CYS A 64 -21.99 -20.49 2.69
C CYS A 64 -23.36 -20.26 3.33
N ALA A 65 -23.38 -19.55 4.46
CA ALA A 65 -24.63 -19.03 5.02
C ALA A 65 -25.40 -18.20 3.99
N SER A 66 -26.75 -18.28 3.98
CA SER A 66 -27.59 -17.53 3.04
C SER A 66 -27.36 -16.02 3.11
N PHE A 67 -27.68 -15.32 2.02
CA PHE A 67 -27.62 -13.84 1.98
C PHE A 67 -28.42 -13.23 3.14
N HIS A 68 -29.62 -13.69 3.42
CA HIS A 68 -30.43 -13.23 4.54
C HIS A 68 -29.68 -13.37 5.88
N LYS A 69 -29.07 -14.54 6.14
CA LYS A 69 -28.33 -14.77 7.38
C LYS A 69 -27.09 -13.90 7.50
N VAL A 70 -26.33 -13.70 6.42
CA VAL A 70 -25.12 -12.86 6.46
C VAL A 70 -25.46 -11.37 6.53
N SER A 71 -26.60 -10.93 6.03
CA SER A 71 -27.04 -9.52 6.13
C SER A 71 -27.48 -9.14 7.55
N GLU A 72 -27.95 -10.09 8.34
CA GLU A 72 -28.44 -9.85 9.70
C GLU A 72 -27.41 -10.20 10.79
N ASN A 73 -26.46 -11.08 10.50
CA ASN A 73 -25.53 -11.60 11.50
C ASN A 73 -24.06 -11.45 11.06
N LYS A 74 -23.33 -10.58 11.76
CA LYS A 74 -21.93 -10.25 11.49
C LYS A 74 -20.97 -11.43 11.58
N GLU A 75 -21.21 -12.36 12.53
CA GLU A 75 -20.40 -13.57 12.65
C GLU A 75 -20.61 -14.50 11.44
N SER A 76 -21.86 -14.63 10.98
CA SER A 76 -22.18 -15.38 9.77
C SER A 76 -21.54 -14.76 8.53
N TYR A 77 -21.47 -13.43 8.45
CA TYR A 77 -20.74 -12.72 7.39
C TYR A 77 -19.24 -13.04 7.44
N ALA A 78 -18.60 -12.93 8.61
CA ALA A 78 -17.18 -13.22 8.77
C ALA A 78 -16.85 -14.68 8.37
N LYS A 79 -17.68 -15.64 8.78
CA LYS A 79 -17.54 -17.07 8.38
C LYS A 79 -17.71 -17.27 6.87
N ALA A 80 -18.68 -16.61 6.24
CA ALA A 80 -18.85 -16.67 4.79
C ALA A 80 -17.65 -16.08 4.05
N HIS A 81 -17.12 -14.95 4.53
CA HIS A 81 -15.91 -14.36 3.99
C HIS A 81 -14.68 -15.27 4.17
N GLN A 82 -14.55 -15.94 5.31
CA GLN A 82 -13.50 -16.94 5.55
C GLN A 82 -13.54 -18.06 4.52
N ILE A 83 -14.73 -18.65 4.27
CA ILE A 83 -14.94 -19.70 3.25
C ILE A 83 -14.53 -19.18 1.87
N GLN A 84 -14.96 -17.98 1.47
CA GLN A 84 -14.59 -17.39 0.18
C GLN A 84 -13.09 -17.21 0.04
N THR A 85 -12.43 -16.75 1.10
CA THR A 85 -10.96 -16.54 1.09
C THR A 85 -10.20 -17.86 1.05
N GLU A 86 -10.67 -18.88 1.76
CA GLU A 86 -10.06 -20.23 1.81
C GLU A 86 -10.08 -20.90 0.43
N TRP A 87 -11.22 -20.84 -0.26
CA TRP A 87 -11.41 -21.55 -1.53
C TRP A 87 -11.09 -20.72 -2.77
N GLN A 88 -10.60 -19.48 -2.60
CA GLN A 88 -10.19 -18.62 -3.70
C GLN A 88 -8.78 -18.97 -4.18
N ASP A 89 -8.61 -20.17 -4.70
CA ASP A 89 -7.34 -20.67 -5.23
C ASP A 89 -7.55 -21.41 -6.54
N ALA A 90 -6.67 -21.18 -7.51
CA ALA A 90 -6.78 -21.80 -8.82
C ALA A 90 -6.38 -23.28 -8.84
N VAL A 91 -5.67 -23.78 -7.82
CA VAL A 91 -5.19 -25.17 -7.76
C VAL A 91 -6.17 -26.06 -6.99
N TYR A 92 -6.52 -25.68 -5.74
CA TYR A 92 -7.36 -26.47 -4.86
C TYR A 92 -8.76 -25.89 -4.62
N GLY A 93 -9.05 -24.72 -5.20
CA GLY A 93 -10.33 -24.04 -5.00
C GLY A 93 -11.53 -24.90 -5.37
N LYS A 94 -12.61 -24.75 -4.61
CA LYS A 94 -13.89 -25.43 -4.83
C LYS A 94 -14.97 -24.46 -5.24
N THR A 95 -16.02 -25.00 -5.84
CA THR A 95 -17.26 -24.26 -6.10
C THR A 95 -17.91 -23.86 -4.77
N ILE A 96 -18.30 -22.60 -4.65
CA ILE A 96 -18.98 -22.05 -3.47
C ILE A 96 -20.43 -21.75 -3.84
N VAL A 97 -21.34 -22.07 -2.94
CA VAL A 97 -22.78 -21.86 -3.14
C VAL A 97 -23.34 -21.03 -1.99
N GLN A 98 -24.17 -20.05 -2.35
CA GLN A 98 -24.88 -19.21 -1.37
C GLN A 98 -26.31 -18.98 -1.81
N LYS A 99 -27.28 -19.30 -0.94
CA LYS A 99 -28.69 -18.97 -1.17
C LYS A 99 -28.87 -17.45 -1.17
N GLN A 100 -29.37 -16.89 -2.28
CA GLN A 100 -29.56 -15.43 -2.46
C GLN A 100 -31.03 -15.03 -2.27
N THR A 101 -31.97 -15.81 -2.81
CA THR A 101 -33.39 -15.56 -2.75
C THR A 101 -34.13 -16.81 -2.21
N ASN A 102 -35.45 -16.78 -2.16
CA ASN A 102 -36.22 -17.94 -1.70
C ASN A 102 -35.95 -19.20 -2.55
N THR A 103 -35.72 -19.04 -3.85
CA THR A 103 -35.52 -20.14 -4.80
C THR A 103 -34.17 -20.10 -5.50
N GLY A 104 -33.46 -18.96 -5.47
CA GLY A 104 -32.22 -18.73 -6.22
C GLY A 104 -30.96 -18.92 -5.39
N TYR A 105 -30.04 -19.67 -5.94
CA TYR A 105 -28.69 -19.90 -5.38
C TYR A 105 -27.64 -19.33 -6.30
N LEU A 106 -26.71 -18.58 -5.73
CA LEU A 106 -25.47 -18.13 -6.41
C LEU A 106 -24.46 -19.27 -6.35
N VAL A 107 -23.96 -19.67 -7.50
CA VAL A 107 -22.84 -20.60 -7.65
C VAL A 107 -21.63 -19.80 -8.11
N GLN A 108 -20.53 -19.85 -7.37
CA GLN A 108 -19.24 -19.30 -7.73
C GLN A 108 -18.29 -20.45 -8.07
N ASN A 109 -17.92 -20.57 -9.32
CA ASN A 109 -16.91 -21.53 -9.76
C ASN A 109 -15.52 -21.16 -9.19
N PRO A 110 -14.57 -22.11 -9.08
CA PRO A 110 -13.21 -21.81 -8.67
C PRO A 110 -12.55 -20.76 -9.57
N PRO A 111 -11.57 -20.00 -9.07
CA PRO A 111 -10.87 -19.00 -9.89
C PRO A 111 -10.25 -19.60 -11.15
N MET A 112 -10.20 -18.82 -12.22
CA MET A 112 -9.44 -19.17 -13.42
C MET A 112 -7.94 -19.23 -13.07
N PRO A 113 -7.19 -20.23 -13.53
CA PRO A 113 -5.75 -20.23 -13.42
C PRO A 113 -5.12 -18.98 -14.06
N SER A 114 -4.06 -18.48 -13.46
CA SER A 114 -3.31 -17.35 -14.02
C SER A 114 -2.91 -17.64 -15.47
N LEU A 115 -2.78 -16.57 -16.26
CA LEU A 115 -2.21 -16.66 -17.62
C LEU A 115 -0.79 -17.25 -17.55
N THR A 116 -0.36 -17.96 -18.59
CA THR A 116 1.07 -18.22 -18.80
C THR A 116 1.76 -16.92 -19.23
N ARG A 117 3.09 -16.92 -19.25
CA ARG A 117 3.88 -15.78 -19.76
C ARG A 117 3.50 -15.46 -21.20
N GLU A 118 3.42 -16.48 -22.04
CA GLU A 118 3.10 -16.36 -23.46
C GLU A 118 1.66 -15.87 -23.70
N GLU A 119 0.73 -16.28 -22.86
CA GLU A 119 -0.65 -15.78 -22.90
C GLU A 119 -0.71 -14.31 -22.48
N LEU A 120 0.05 -13.93 -21.46
CA LEU A 120 0.13 -12.56 -20.99
C LEU A 120 0.79 -11.65 -22.05
N ASP A 121 1.86 -12.12 -22.71
CA ASP A 121 2.50 -11.41 -23.80
C ASP A 121 1.51 -11.14 -24.94
N ARG A 122 0.74 -12.16 -25.37
CA ARG A 122 -0.30 -11.97 -26.39
C ARG A 122 -1.38 -10.94 -26.02
N VAL A 123 -1.72 -10.83 -24.72
CA VAL A 123 -2.66 -9.79 -24.27
C VAL A 123 -2.06 -8.41 -24.43
N PHE A 124 -0.76 -8.24 -24.16
CA PHE A 124 -0.10 -6.95 -24.29
C PHE A 124 0.36 -6.62 -25.72
N ASP A 125 0.35 -7.58 -26.65
CA ASP A 125 0.55 -7.37 -28.08
C ASP A 125 -0.72 -6.84 -28.80
N LEU A 126 -1.86 -6.75 -28.10
CA LEU A 126 -3.06 -6.15 -28.66
C LEU A 126 -2.83 -4.65 -28.94
N PRO A 127 -3.45 -4.11 -30.01
CA PRO A 127 -3.21 -2.73 -30.46
C PRO A 127 -3.90 -1.71 -29.54
N PHE A 128 -3.33 -1.45 -28.38
CA PHE A 128 -3.80 -0.42 -27.46
C PHE A 128 -3.52 0.98 -27.99
N THR A 129 -4.51 1.85 -27.94
CA THR A 129 -4.40 3.24 -28.42
C THR A 129 -3.55 4.13 -27.53
N ARG A 130 -3.29 3.75 -26.29
CA ARG A 130 -2.55 4.48 -25.24
C ARG A 130 -3.11 5.88 -24.94
N THR A 131 -4.35 6.12 -25.29
CA THR A 131 -5.04 7.38 -25.02
C THR A 131 -6.48 7.12 -24.59
N TYR A 132 -7.16 8.18 -24.17
CA TYR A 132 -8.58 8.11 -23.81
C TYR A 132 -9.47 8.06 -25.06
N HIS A 133 -10.72 7.65 -24.87
CA HIS A 133 -11.70 7.57 -25.95
C HIS A 133 -11.99 8.98 -26.53
N PRO A 134 -12.10 9.14 -27.86
CA PRO A 134 -12.31 10.46 -28.51
C PRO A 134 -13.52 11.26 -28.02
N SER A 135 -14.54 10.61 -27.45
CA SER A 135 -15.70 11.30 -26.86
C SER A 135 -15.35 12.27 -25.75
N TYR A 136 -14.19 12.11 -25.10
CA TYR A 136 -13.73 13.00 -24.04
C TYR A 136 -13.07 14.29 -24.56
N GLU A 137 -12.71 14.36 -25.83
CA GLU A 137 -12.07 15.57 -26.45
C GLU A 137 -12.91 16.82 -26.23
N ALA A 138 -14.22 16.73 -26.51
CA ALA A 138 -15.16 17.86 -26.35
C ALA A 138 -15.29 18.29 -24.86
N LEU A 139 -14.91 17.44 -23.91
CA LEU A 139 -14.94 17.72 -22.47
C LEU A 139 -13.58 18.21 -21.93
N GLY A 140 -12.60 18.44 -22.79
CA GLY A 140 -11.23 18.86 -22.40
C GLY A 140 -10.26 17.72 -22.20
N GLY A 141 -10.61 16.49 -22.61
CA GLY A 141 -9.77 15.29 -22.48
C GLY A 141 -9.79 14.67 -21.09
N VAL A 142 -8.80 13.80 -20.83
CA VAL A 142 -8.60 13.14 -19.53
C VAL A 142 -7.17 13.38 -19.07
N ASP A 143 -6.96 14.33 -18.18
CA ASP A 143 -5.60 14.71 -17.71
C ASP A 143 -4.84 13.56 -17.07
N ALA A 144 -5.53 12.60 -16.45
CA ALA A 144 -4.90 11.45 -15.79
C ALA A 144 -4.09 10.56 -16.75
N ILE A 145 -4.36 10.61 -18.07
CA ILE A 145 -3.61 9.82 -19.05
C ILE A 145 -2.13 10.16 -19.06
N LYS A 146 -1.77 11.42 -18.78
CA LYS A 146 -0.38 11.90 -18.77
C LYS A 146 0.52 11.15 -17.79
N GLU A 147 -0.06 10.58 -16.73
CA GLU A 147 0.69 9.81 -15.72
C GLU A 147 0.99 8.37 -16.17
N VAL A 148 0.17 7.81 -17.07
CA VAL A 148 0.20 6.39 -17.42
C VAL A 148 0.46 6.10 -18.90
N GLU A 149 0.30 7.07 -19.81
CA GLU A 149 0.41 6.90 -21.28
C GLU A 149 1.70 6.17 -21.69
N PHE A 150 2.83 6.54 -21.08
CA PHE A 150 4.14 5.92 -21.33
C PHE A 150 4.63 5.09 -20.15
N SER A 151 3.75 4.27 -19.59
CA SER A 151 4.08 3.30 -18.55
C SER A 151 3.87 1.90 -19.08
N ILE A 152 4.69 0.96 -18.58
CA ILE A 152 4.68 -0.45 -18.96
C ILE A 152 4.27 -1.28 -17.75
N ILE A 153 3.22 -2.08 -17.91
CA ILE A 153 2.87 -3.11 -16.93
C ILE A 153 3.67 -4.36 -17.25
N GLN A 154 4.55 -4.76 -16.33
CA GLN A 154 5.44 -5.89 -16.56
C GLN A 154 4.96 -7.20 -15.94
N ASN A 155 4.05 -7.16 -14.95
CA ASN A 155 3.53 -8.34 -14.25
C ASN A 155 2.08 -8.16 -13.79
N ARG A 156 1.44 -9.26 -13.45
CA ARG A 156 0.14 -9.34 -12.78
C ARG A 156 0.24 -10.28 -11.58
N GLY A 157 -0.70 -10.11 -10.63
CA GLY A 157 -0.70 -10.85 -9.38
C GLY A 157 0.23 -10.25 -8.31
N CYS A 158 -0.05 -10.57 -7.04
CA CYS A 158 0.74 -10.08 -5.91
C CYS A 158 0.67 -11.04 -4.73
N PHE A 159 1.79 -11.67 -4.36
CA PHE A 159 1.86 -12.53 -3.18
C PHE A 159 2.05 -11.77 -1.85
N GLY A 160 2.09 -10.43 -1.88
CA GLY A 160 2.13 -9.61 -0.67
C GLY A 160 0.91 -9.82 0.22
N ASN A 161 -0.26 -10.05 -0.36
CA ASN A 161 -1.49 -10.44 0.32
C ASN A 161 -1.84 -9.55 1.53
N CYS A 162 -1.72 -8.22 1.36
CA CYS A 162 -2.13 -7.26 2.38
C CYS A 162 -3.65 -7.35 2.60
N ASN A 163 -4.10 -7.30 3.85
CA ASN A 163 -5.49 -7.54 4.21
C ASN A 163 -6.48 -6.48 3.69
N PHE A 164 -6.00 -5.29 3.35
CA PHE A 164 -6.80 -4.18 2.84
C PHE A 164 -6.81 -4.07 1.32
N CYS A 165 -5.98 -4.87 0.61
CA CYS A 165 -5.76 -4.70 -0.83
C CYS A 165 -6.58 -5.69 -1.65
N ALA A 166 -7.39 -5.17 -2.59
CA ALA A 166 -8.21 -6.00 -3.48
C ALA A 166 -7.42 -6.60 -4.67
N ILE A 167 -6.20 -6.17 -4.92
CA ILE A 167 -5.39 -6.68 -6.05
C ILE A 167 -5.24 -8.20 -5.99
N THR A 168 -5.04 -8.76 -4.80
CA THR A 168 -4.90 -10.20 -4.61
C THR A 168 -6.18 -10.98 -4.93
N PHE A 169 -7.35 -10.38 -4.73
CA PHE A 169 -8.63 -10.97 -5.13
C PHE A 169 -8.86 -10.86 -6.64
N HIS A 170 -8.52 -9.71 -7.21
CA HIS A 170 -8.74 -9.46 -8.63
C HIS A 170 -7.72 -10.18 -9.52
N GLN A 171 -6.43 -10.02 -9.24
CA GLN A 171 -5.34 -10.57 -10.07
C GLN A 171 -4.76 -11.90 -9.57
N GLY A 172 -5.16 -12.32 -8.36
CA GLY A 172 -4.60 -13.48 -7.71
C GLY A 172 -3.28 -13.23 -6.98
N ARG A 173 -2.84 -14.24 -6.22
CA ARG A 173 -1.58 -14.17 -5.44
C ARG A 173 -0.41 -14.85 -6.16
N GLN A 174 -0.65 -15.47 -7.32
CA GLN A 174 0.41 -15.99 -8.18
C GLN A 174 0.88 -14.87 -9.12
N VAL A 175 2.15 -14.54 -9.05
CA VAL A 175 2.75 -13.56 -9.98
C VAL A 175 3.03 -14.23 -11.31
N VAL A 176 2.62 -13.55 -12.38
CA VAL A 176 2.96 -13.88 -13.76
C VAL A 176 3.51 -12.64 -14.41
N SER A 177 4.66 -12.78 -15.08
CA SER A 177 5.36 -11.66 -15.72
C SER A 177 5.47 -11.85 -17.21
N ARG A 178 5.41 -10.74 -17.92
CA ARG A 178 5.70 -10.68 -19.37
C ARG A 178 7.14 -11.07 -19.65
N SER A 179 7.39 -11.57 -20.85
CA SER A 179 8.76 -11.77 -21.34
C SER A 179 9.50 -10.44 -21.48
N GLU A 180 10.80 -10.52 -21.51
CA GLU A 180 11.65 -9.36 -21.79
C GLU A 180 11.38 -8.83 -23.19
N GLU A 181 11.21 -9.72 -24.17
CA GLU A 181 10.92 -9.42 -25.57
C GLU A 181 9.63 -8.59 -25.70
N SER A 182 8.55 -9.02 -25.04
CA SER A 182 7.27 -8.31 -25.07
C SER A 182 7.38 -6.90 -24.46
N ILE A 183 8.12 -6.74 -23.37
CA ILE A 183 8.33 -5.44 -22.70
C ILE A 183 9.19 -4.52 -23.58
N VAL A 184 10.25 -5.04 -24.18
CA VAL A 184 11.14 -4.27 -25.05
C VAL A 184 10.40 -3.84 -26.30
N HIS A 185 9.65 -4.74 -26.94
CA HIS A 185 8.82 -4.44 -28.12
C HIS A 185 7.83 -3.30 -27.82
N GLU A 186 7.10 -3.36 -26.72
CA GLU A 186 6.18 -2.28 -26.32
C GLU A 186 6.92 -0.95 -26.12
N ALA A 187 8.12 -0.97 -25.55
CA ALA A 187 8.90 0.25 -25.39
C ALA A 187 9.40 0.81 -26.72
N GLU A 188 9.76 -0.05 -27.67
CA GLU A 188 10.11 0.36 -29.06
C GLU A 188 8.92 1.03 -29.74
N GLU A 189 7.74 0.43 -29.67
CA GLU A 189 6.51 1.03 -30.19
C GLU A 189 6.23 2.41 -29.57
N MET A 190 6.48 2.58 -28.25
CA MET A 190 6.35 3.89 -27.60
C MET A 190 7.27 4.95 -28.22
N THR A 191 8.48 4.56 -28.66
CA THR A 191 9.43 5.53 -29.25
C THR A 191 8.96 6.10 -30.59
N HIS A 192 8.04 5.42 -31.27
CA HIS A 192 7.44 5.89 -32.50
C HIS A 192 6.24 6.85 -32.28
N ASN A 193 5.74 6.95 -31.07
CA ASN A 193 4.64 7.85 -30.74
C ASN A 193 5.14 9.32 -30.75
N PRO A 194 4.50 10.24 -31.50
CA PRO A 194 4.93 11.64 -31.61
C PRO A 194 4.87 12.41 -30.28
N HIS A 195 4.10 11.93 -29.32
CA HIS A 195 4.00 12.50 -27.97
C HIS A 195 5.11 12.02 -27.02
N PHE A 196 5.83 10.95 -27.39
CA PHE A 196 6.90 10.41 -26.57
C PHE A 196 8.10 11.36 -26.48
N LYS A 197 8.46 11.76 -25.27
CA LYS A 197 9.58 12.68 -25.01
C LYS A 197 10.87 11.98 -24.56
N GLY A 198 10.89 10.65 -24.65
CA GLY A 198 12.02 9.80 -24.22
C GLY A 198 11.94 9.34 -22.76
N TYR A 199 10.80 9.48 -22.11
CA TYR A 199 10.62 9.11 -20.71
C TYR A 199 9.62 7.96 -20.59
N ILE A 200 10.09 6.79 -20.16
CA ILE A 200 9.23 5.71 -19.69
C ILE A 200 8.92 6.02 -18.23
N HIS A 201 7.67 6.35 -17.95
CA HIS A 201 7.25 6.88 -16.66
C HIS A 201 7.25 5.82 -15.56
N ASP A 202 6.99 4.56 -15.92
CA ASP A 202 7.02 3.43 -15.00
C ASP A 202 7.24 2.12 -15.78
N VAL A 203 8.02 1.23 -15.21
CA VAL A 203 8.07 -0.20 -15.59
C VAL A 203 7.64 -0.98 -14.37
N GLY A 204 6.34 -1.14 -14.21
CA GLY A 204 5.77 -1.56 -12.95
C GLY A 204 4.66 -2.60 -13.07
N GLY A 205 3.83 -2.63 -12.04
CA GLY A 205 2.73 -3.55 -11.90
C GLY A 205 2.08 -3.42 -10.51
N PRO A 206 1.34 -4.43 -10.04
CA PRO A 206 0.83 -4.47 -8.67
C PRO A 206 1.91 -4.28 -7.61
N THR A 207 3.11 -4.76 -7.93
CA THR A 207 4.36 -4.59 -7.18
C THR A 207 5.49 -4.64 -8.21
N ALA A 208 6.24 -3.56 -8.36
CA ALA A 208 7.16 -3.40 -9.47
C ALA A 208 8.30 -4.42 -9.50
N ASP A 209 8.77 -4.85 -8.35
CA ASP A 209 9.91 -5.75 -8.19
C ASP A 209 9.56 -7.25 -8.16
N PHE A 210 8.29 -7.63 -8.41
CA PHE A 210 7.90 -9.03 -8.52
C PHE A 210 7.99 -9.52 -9.97
N ARG A 211 8.75 -10.61 -10.19
CA ARG A 211 8.89 -11.25 -11.51
C ARG A 211 8.41 -12.70 -11.52
N TYR A 212 8.49 -13.38 -10.37
CA TYR A 212 8.26 -14.81 -10.26
C TYR A 212 7.21 -15.13 -9.20
N PRO A 213 6.58 -16.30 -9.24
CA PRO A 213 5.81 -16.83 -8.12
C PRO A 213 6.65 -16.84 -6.84
N SER A 214 6.00 -16.73 -5.68
CA SER A 214 6.72 -16.64 -4.40
C SER A 214 7.59 -17.86 -4.07
N CYS A 215 7.24 -19.04 -4.58
CA CYS A 215 8.01 -20.28 -4.40
C CYS A 215 7.47 -21.40 -5.32
N LYS A 216 8.26 -22.43 -5.56
CA LYS A 216 7.87 -23.61 -6.36
C LYS A 216 6.68 -24.37 -5.80
N LYS A 217 6.50 -24.36 -4.46
CA LYS A 217 5.37 -25.00 -3.82
C LYS A 217 4.04 -24.39 -4.27
N GLN A 218 3.99 -23.07 -4.46
CA GLN A 218 2.78 -22.36 -4.89
C GLN A 218 2.26 -22.88 -6.23
N LEU A 219 3.15 -23.15 -7.18
CA LEU A 219 2.77 -23.64 -8.50
C LEU A 219 2.14 -25.05 -8.46
N LYS A 220 2.61 -25.90 -7.53
CA LYS A 220 2.20 -27.30 -7.46
C LYS A 220 1.01 -27.54 -6.52
N HIS A 221 0.96 -26.84 -5.41
CA HIS A 221 0.00 -27.09 -4.32
C HIS A 221 -0.95 -25.92 -4.04
N GLY A 222 -0.84 -24.82 -4.81
CA GLY A 222 -1.61 -23.62 -4.56
C GLY A 222 -1.05 -22.81 -3.37
N LEU A 223 -1.87 -21.90 -2.89
CA LEU A 223 -1.52 -20.92 -1.87
C LEU A 223 -1.52 -21.53 -0.46
N CYS A 224 -0.60 -21.06 0.38
CA CYS A 224 -0.65 -21.39 1.80
C CYS A 224 -1.85 -20.69 2.46
N GLN A 225 -2.73 -21.47 3.10
CA GLN A 225 -3.92 -20.96 3.78
C GLN A 225 -3.56 -20.19 5.06
N ASN A 226 -2.61 -20.74 5.85
CA ASN A 226 -2.27 -20.25 7.19
C ASN A 226 -0.98 -19.42 7.25
N ARG A 227 -0.44 -19.00 6.09
CA ARG A 227 0.81 -18.26 6.06
C ARG A 227 0.85 -17.28 4.89
N LYS A 228 1.32 -16.05 5.19
CA LYS A 228 1.68 -15.07 4.16
C LYS A 228 3.15 -15.24 3.76
N CYS A 229 3.47 -14.88 2.51
CA CYS A 229 4.84 -15.03 1.98
C CYS A 229 5.82 -14.02 2.58
N LEU A 230 5.33 -12.82 2.93
CA LEU A 230 6.17 -11.70 3.36
C LEU A 230 5.86 -11.20 4.78
N ALA A 231 4.66 -11.45 5.31
CA ALA A 231 4.24 -10.93 6.60
C ALA A 231 4.05 -12.05 7.65
N PRO A 232 4.33 -11.79 8.94
CA PRO A 232 5.04 -10.63 9.49
C PRO A 232 6.54 -10.64 9.18
N LYS A 233 7.07 -11.74 8.69
CA LYS A 233 8.45 -11.98 8.25
C LYS A 233 8.46 -12.81 6.98
N PRO A 234 9.46 -12.66 6.09
CA PRO A 234 9.59 -13.47 4.90
C PRO A 234 9.56 -14.98 5.19
N CYS A 235 8.83 -15.71 4.35
CA CYS A 235 8.75 -17.17 4.44
C CYS A 235 10.12 -17.78 4.10
N PRO A 236 10.60 -18.81 4.85
CA PRO A 236 11.86 -19.47 4.54
C PRO A 236 11.91 -20.14 3.15
N GLN A 237 10.74 -20.40 2.55
CA GLN A 237 10.63 -20.96 1.19
C GLN A 237 10.46 -19.89 0.10
N LEU A 238 10.53 -18.60 0.48
CA LEU A 238 10.43 -17.51 -0.48
C LEU A 238 11.64 -17.52 -1.41
N GLU A 239 11.38 -17.54 -2.71
CA GLU A 239 12.40 -17.39 -3.73
C GLU A 239 12.49 -15.91 -4.10
N VAL A 240 13.70 -15.33 -3.99
CA VAL A 240 13.93 -13.91 -4.24
C VAL A 240 14.97 -13.77 -5.33
N ASP A 241 14.59 -13.14 -6.45
CA ASP A 241 15.47 -12.84 -7.55
C ASP A 241 14.98 -11.60 -8.32
N HIS A 242 15.86 -10.60 -8.45
CA HIS A 242 15.59 -9.37 -9.20
C HIS A 242 16.39 -9.27 -10.50
N MET A 243 17.21 -10.28 -10.84
CA MET A 243 18.17 -10.13 -11.93
C MET A 243 17.53 -10.02 -13.31
N GLU A 244 16.43 -10.73 -13.57
CA GLU A 244 15.65 -10.55 -14.80
C GLU A 244 15.11 -9.12 -14.92
N TYR A 245 14.58 -8.57 -13.83
CA TYR A 245 14.06 -7.18 -13.82
C TYR A 245 15.17 -6.15 -14.07
N VAL A 246 16.32 -6.33 -13.44
CA VAL A 246 17.51 -5.50 -13.69
C VAL A 246 17.94 -5.59 -15.18
N GLY A 247 17.92 -6.79 -15.77
CA GLY A 247 18.21 -7.00 -17.18
C GLY A 247 17.29 -6.18 -18.09
N ILE A 248 15.99 -6.27 -17.86
CA ILE A 248 14.95 -5.52 -18.59
C ILE A 248 15.18 -4.02 -18.47
N LEU A 249 15.33 -3.50 -17.25
CA LEU A 249 15.56 -2.07 -17.00
C LEU A 249 16.80 -1.55 -17.73
N ARG A 250 17.88 -2.35 -17.77
CA ARG A 250 19.12 -2.02 -18.50
C ARG A 250 18.93 -2.02 -20.01
N LYS A 251 18.16 -2.95 -20.56
CA LYS A 251 17.84 -2.98 -21.99
C LYS A 251 17.01 -1.77 -22.39
N LEU A 252 15.94 -1.48 -21.66
CA LEU A 252 15.08 -0.33 -21.92
C LEU A 252 15.86 0.99 -21.93
N ARG A 253 16.82 1.18 -21.02
CA ARG A 253 17.66 2.38 -20.98
C ARG A 253 18.57 2.54 -22.20
N LYS A 254 18.84 1.47 -22.94
CA LYS A 254 19.71 1.47 -24.12
C LYS A 254 18.94 1.65 -25.42
N LEU A 255 17.61 1.61 -25.40
CA LEU A 255 16.81 1.77 -26.60
C LEU A 255 17.00 3.16 -27.21
N PRO A 256 17.15 3.27 -28.53
CA PRO A 256 17.16 4.55 -29.23
C PRO A 256 15.88 5.35 -28.90
N GLY A 257 16.01 6.65 -28.65
CA GLY A 257 14.89 7.50 -28.28
C GLY A 257 14.53 7.49 -26.79
N VAL A 258 14.97 6.51 -25.99
CA VAL A 258 14.75 6.47 -24.55
C VAL A 258 15.83 7.25 -23.80
N LYS A 259 15.44 8.26 -23.05
CA LYS A 259 16.32 9.09 -22.21
C LYS A 259 16.37 8.61 -20.77
N LYS A 260 15.22 8.22 -20.22
CA LYS A 260 15.07 7.76 -18.82
C LYS A 260 13.99 6.68 -18.72
N VAL A 261 14.22 5.76 -17.82
CA VAL A 261 13.26 4.72 -17.41
C VAL A 261 13.09 4.81 -15.92
N PHE A 262 11.87 5.03 -15.46
CA PHE A 262 11.55 5.16 -14.04
C PHE A 262 10.83 3.93 -13.50
N VAL A 263 10.95 3.69 -12.20
CA VAL A 263 10.16 2.77 -11.40
C VAL A 263 9.39 3.61 -10.39
N ARG A 264 8.08 3.80 -10.66
CA ARG A 264 7.17 4.61 -9.84
C ARG A 264 6.13 3.79 -9.09
N SER A 265 5.73 2.65 -9.64
CA SER A 265 4.95 1.64 -8.92
C SER A 265 5.69 1.23 -7.65
N GLY A 266 4.96 1.02 -6.57
CA GLY A 266 5.57 0.66 -5.30
C GLY A 266 6.40 -0.62 -5.39
N ILE A 267 7.57 -0.59 -4.80
CA ILE A 267 8.38 -1.78 -4.56
C ILE A 267 8.05 -2.40 -3.19
N ARG A 268 8.27 -3.69 -3.07
CA ARG A 268 8.20 -4.38 -1.77
C ARG A 268 9.58 -4.34 -1.12
N TYR A 269 9.77 -3.37 -0.24
CA TYR A 269 11.03 -3.17 0.48
C TYR A 269 11.43 -4.39 1.33
N ASP A 270 10.48 -5.16 1.82
CA ASP A 270 10.68 -6.41 2.55
C ASP A 270 11.17 -7.54 1.63
N TYR A 271 10.66 -7.62 0.39
CA TYR A 271 11.15 -8.54 -0.63
C TYR A 271 12.56 -8.16 -1.07
N LEU A 272 12.81 -6.86 -1.32
CA LEU A 272 14.15 -6.34 -1.62
C LEU A 272 15.14 -6.61 -0.47
N ASN A 273 14.71 -6.47 0.79
CA ASN A 273 15.56 -6.77 1.94
C ASN A 273 15.90 -8.26 2.07
N ALA A 274 15.03 -9.14 1.57
CA ALA A 274 15.27 -10.58 1.56
C ALA A 274 16.23 -11.03 0.44
N ASP A 275 16.51 -10.16 -0.54
CA ASP A 275 17.50 -10.43 -1.58
C ASP A 275 18.93 -10.20 -1.03
N PRO A 276 19.78 -11.24 -1.02
CA PRO A 276 21.18 -11.07 -0.65
C PRO A 276 21.99 -10.31 -1.72
N ASN A 277 21.49 -10.22 -2.96
CA ASN A 277 22.15 -9.52 -4.06
C ASN A 277 21.80 -8.03 -4.05
N PRO A 278 22.77 -7.13 -3.85
CA PRO A 278 22.52 -5.69 -3.77
C PRO A 278 22.25 -5.04 -5.14
N THR A 279 22.43 -5.75 -6.23
CA THR A 279 22.44 -5.20 -7.61
C THR A 279 21.16 -4.45 -7.94
N PHE A 280 19.99 -4.97 -7.54
CA PHE A 280 18.72 -4.29 -7.82
C PHE A 280 18.60 -2.95 -7.10
N LEU A 281 18.94 -2.87 -5.81
CA LEU A 281 18.93 -1.60 -5.06
C LEU A 281 19.88 -0.60 -5.70
N GLN A 282 21.08 -1.03 -6.08
CA GLN A 282 22.08 -0.19 -6.73
C GLN A 282 21.59 0.36 -8.07
N GLU A 283 21.05 -0.51 -8.93
CA GLU A 283 20.50 -0.14 -10.24
C GLU A 283 19.33 0.84 -10.07
N LEU A 284 18.40 0.54 -9.15
CA LEU A 284 17.23 1.35 -8.85
C LEU A 284 17.63 2.78 -8.44
N VAL A 285 18.48 2.90 -7.43
CA VAL A 285 18.94 4.19 -6.89
C VAL A 285 19.76 4.96 -7.93
N GLN A 286 20.62 4.26 -8.68
CA GLN A 286 21.48 4.92 -9.66
C GLN A 286 20.73 5.42 -10.90
N HIS A 287 19.68 4.73 -11.35
CA HIS A 287 19.14 4.97 -12.69
C HIS A 287 17.63 5.21 -12.75
N HIS A 288 16.82 4.70 -11.81
CA HIS A 288 15.38 4.57 -11.99
C HIS A 288 14.53 5.40 -11.03
N ILE A 289 15.15 6.20 -10.16
CA ILE A 289 14.47 7.12 -9.24
C ILE A 289 14.66 8.56 -9.72
N SER A 290 13.54 9.30 -9.83
CA SER A 290 13.52 10.71 -10.28
C SER A 290 13.75 11.74 -9.14
N GLY A 291 14.21 11.29 -7.97
CA GLY A 291 14.39 12.11 -6.75
C GLY A 291 13.57 11.56 -5.58
N GLN A 292 12.44 10.92 -5.83
CA GLN A 292 11.59 10.34 -4.80
C GLN A 292 11.24 8.89 -5.13
N LEU A 293 11.31 8.02 -4.11
CA LEU A 293 10.83 6.65 -4.17
C LEU A 293 9.67 6.47 -3.21
N LYS A 294 8.52 6.06 -3.74
CA LYS A 294 7.32 5.78 -2.96
C LYS A 294 7.40 4.37 -2.37
N VAL A 295 7.19 4.25 -1.08
CA VAL A 295 7.18 2.98 -0.34
C VAL A 295 6.03 2.96 0.65
N ALA A 296 5.49 1.79 0.95
CA ALA A 296 4.25 1.67 1.71
C ALA A 296 4.46 0.88 3.01
N PRO A 297 5.03 1.49 4.09
CA PRO A 297 5.04 0.86 5.42
C PRO A 297 3.65 0.77 6.04
N GLU A 298 2.74 1.68 5.71
CA GLU A 298 1.36 1.84 6.16
C GLU A 298 1.23 2.28 7.63
N HIS A 299 1.96 1.68 8.55
CA HIS A 299 1.96 1.98 9.98
C HIS A 299 3.33 1.66 10.61
N CYS A 300 3.52 2.00 11.90
CA CYS A 300 4.76 1.64 12.64
C CYS A 300 4.51 0.66 13.80
N VAL A 301 3.26 0.50 14.23
CA VAL A 301 2.94 -0.38 15.36
C VAL A 301 2.69 -1.80 14.86
N ASN A 302 3.45 -2.78 15.38
CA ASN A 302 3.47 -4.13 14.83
C ASN A 302 2.12 -4.85 14.88
N HIS A 303 1.33 -4.73 15.96
CA HIS A 303 0.02 -5.38 16.02
C HIS A 303 -0.98 -4.80 14.99
N VAL A 304 -0.85 -3.52 14.64
CA VAL A 304 -1.64 -2.91 13.55
C VAL A 304 -1.16 -3.44 12.20
N LEU A 305 0.16 -3.55 12.01
CA LEU A 305 0.76 -4.14 10.80
C LEU A 305 0.36 -5.62 10.63
N ASP A 306 0.24 -6.38 11.71
CA ASP A 306 -0.29 -7.76 11.67
C ASP A 306 -1.73 -7.78 11.14
N LYS A 307 -2.61 -6.88 11.61
CA LYS A 307 -3.99 -6.75 11.10
C LYS A 307 -4.03 -6.25 9.65
N MET A 308 -3.04 -5.48 9.21
CA MET A 308 -2.87 -5.08 7.82
C MET A 308 -2.28 -6.19 6.93
N GLY A 309 -1.68 -7.23 7.53
CA GLY A 309 -0.93 -8.26 6.82
C GLY A 309 0.35 -7.73 6.18
N LYS A 310 1.03 -6.82 6.90
CA LYS A 310 2.28 -6.16 6.47
C LYS A 310 3.47 -6.68 7.28
N PRO A 311 4.71 -6.54 6.78
CA PRO A 311 5.91 -6.80 7.56
C PRO A 311 6.01 -5.84 8.74
N HIS A 312 6.69 -6.26 9.80
CA HIS A 312 6.95 -5.42 10.96
C HIS A 312 7.85 -4.22 10.60
N ILE A 313 7.73 -3.12 11.35
CA ILE A 313 8.37 -1.83 11.03
C ILE A 313 9.90 -1.93 10.91
N GLN A 314 10.52 -2.88 11.61
CA GLN A 314 11.98 -3.09 11.57
C GLN A 314 12.49 -3.43 10.17
N ASP A 315 11.65 -4.03 9.30
CA ASP A 315 12.01 -4.28 7.92
C ASP A 315 12.04 -2.99 7.10
N PHE A 316 11.13 -2.06 7.38
CA PHE A 316 11.16 -0.73 6.78
C PHE A 316 12.37 0.09 7.25
N ASP A 317 12.69 0.08 8.54
CA ASP A 317 13.86 0.77 9.08
C ASP A 317 15.16 0.26 8.44
N ARG A 318 15.27 -1.08 8.26
CA ARG A 318 16.41 -1.70 7.57
C ARG A 318 16.51 -1.23 6.12
N PHE A 319 15.38 -1.17 5.42
CA PHE A 319 15.33 -0.67 4.05
C PHE A 319 15.74 0.81 3.97
N CYS A 320 15.21 1.68 4.85
CA CYS A 320 15.59 3.09 4.92
C CYS A 320 17.10 3.27 5.06
N LYS A 321 17.71 2.50 5.98
CA LYS A 321 19.18 2.54 6.19
C LYS A 321 19.93 2.17 4.91
N ARG A 322 19.60 1.04 4.28
CA ARG A 322 20.22 0.58 3.03
C ARG A 322 20.05 1.59 1.89
N PHE A 323 18.86 2.16 1.76
CA PHE A 323 18.54 3.15 0.73
C PHE A 323 19.39 4.41 0.87
N TYR A 324 19.45 5.00 2.06
CA TYR A 324 20.23 6.23 2.28
C TYR A 324 21.75 6.00 2.25
N GLU A 325 22.23 4.84 2.66
CA GLU A 325 23.64 4.45 2.49
C GLU A 325 24.00 4.39 1.00
N GLU A 326 23.16 3.77 0.18
CA GLU A 326 23.37 3.66 -1.26
C GLU A 326 23.27 5.03 -1.96
N THR A 327 22.25 5.82 -1.64
CA THR A 327 22.08 7.18 -2.16
C THR A 327 23.29 8.06 -1.86
N LYS A 328 23.81 7.98 -0.64
CA LYS A 328 25.04 8.69 -0.23
C LYS A 328 26.26 8.20 -1.00
N ARG A 329 26.38 6.88 -1.21
CA ARG A 329 27.51 6.27 -1.95
C ARG A 329 27.62 6.81 -3.37
N ILE A 330 26.49 7.05 -4.03
CA ILE A 330 26.45 7.56 -5.42
C ILE A 330 26.37 9.10 -5.52
N GLY A 331 26.32 9.80 -4.38
CA GLY A 331 26.28 11.26 -4.34
C GLY A 331 25.00 11.89 -4.89
N LYS A 332 23.84 11.21 -4.76
CA LYS A 332 22.54 11.73 -5.20
C LYS A 332 21.69 12.20 -4.02
N GLU A 333 20.86 13.21 -4.27
CA GLU A 333 19.81 13.63 -3.35
C GLU A 333 18.49 12.94 -3.73
N GLN A 334 18.14 11.89 -2.99
CA GLN A 334 16.90 11.13 -3.19
C GLN A 334 16.24 10.88 -1.84
N TYR A 335 14.90 10.84 -1.87
CA TYR A 335 14.09 10.77 -0.66
C TYR A 335 13.06 9.64 -0.74
N LEU A 336 12.79 9.01 0.40
CA LEU A 336 11.68 8.08 0.54
C LEU A 336 10.40 8.85 0.85
N VAL A 337 9.32 8.50 0.16
CA VAL A 337 7.97 9.02 0.42
C VAL A 337 7.13 7.87 0.98
N PRO A 338 6.97 7.80 2.32
CA PRO A 338 6.20 6.74 2.95
C PRO A 338 4.70 6.95 2.73
N TYR A 339 4.01 5.94 2.24
CA TYR A 339 2.55 5.85 2.31
C TYR A 339 2.14 5.32 3.67
N LEU A 340 1.22 6.04 4.30
CA LEU A 340 0.72 5.75 5.64
C LEU A 340 -0.80 5.79 5.65
N MET A 341 -1.39 4.92 6.45
CA MET A 341 -2.84 4.74 6.54
C MET A 341 -3.30 4.93 7.97
N SER A 342 -4.29 5.83 8.16
CA SER A 342 -5.01 5.99 9.42
C SER A 342 -6.28 5.13 9.46
N SER A 343 -6.80 4.91 10.64
CA SER A 343 -8.13 4.33 10.88
C SER A 343 -8.34 2.90 10.33
N HIS A 344 -7.26 2.14 10.14
CA HIS A 344 -7.38 0.72 9.81
C HIS A 344 -7.93 -0.08 11.02
N PRO A 345 -8.77 -1.12 10.80
CA PRO A 345 -9.15 -2.03 11.88
C PRO A 345 -7.93 -2.54 12.66
N GLY A 346 -8.01 -2.48 13.99
CA GLY A 346 -6.92 -2.77 14.90
C GLY A 346 -6.09 -1.55 15.32
N CYS A 347 -6.30 -0.38 14.70
CA CYS A 347 -5.58 0.86 15.05
C CYS A 347 -6.39 1.67 16.05
N THR A 348 -5.87 1.85 17.26
CA THR A 348 -6.44 2.74 18.31
C THR A 348 -5.86 4.14 18.20
N ILE A 349 -6.44 5.09 18.93
CA ILE A 349 -5.88 6.44 19.03
C ILE A 349 -4.47 6.45 19.64
N ALA A 350 -4.17 5.54 20.56
CA ALA A 350 -2.84 5.40 21.13
C ALA A 350 -1.81 4.95 20.07
N ASP A 351 -2.20 4.04 19.19
CA ASP A 351 -1.35 3.60 18.07
C ASP A 351 -1.07 4.74 17.07
N ALA A 352 -2.07 5.60 16.84
CA ALA A 352 -1.90 6.78 15.99
C ALA A 352 -0.94 7.81 16.61
N VAL A 353 -0.94 7.96 17.93
CA VAL A 353 0.04 8.78 18.67
C VAL A 353 1.45 8.19 18.52
N GLU A 354 1.61 6.87 18.68
CA GLU A 354 2.91 6.22 18.47
C GLU A 354 3.41 6.38 17.02
N LEU A 355 2.51 6.35 16.04
CA LEU A 355 2.87 6.63 14.64
C LEU A 355 3.34 8.09 14.47
N ALA A 356 2.68 9.05 15.08
CA ALA A 356 3.11 10.46 15.05
C ALA A 356 4.49 10.64 15.70
N LEU A 357 4.75 9.98 16.82
CA LEU A 357 6.06 9.97 17.48
C LEU A 357 7.15 9.30 16.63
N TYR A 358 6.82 8.19 15.96
CA TYR A 358 7.72 7.54 15.00
C TYR A 358 8.09 8.49 13.88
N LEU A 359 7.12 9.15 13.25
CA LEU A 359 7.36 10.13 12.19
C LEU A 359 8.25 11.28 12.66
N LYS A 360 8.03 11.77 13.88
CA LYS A 360 8.86 12.82 14.46
C LYS A 360 10.31 12.36 14.65
N ARG A 361 10.53 11.19 15.26
CA ARG A 361 11.87 10.62 15.50
C ARG A 361 12.66 10.40 14.22
N HIS A 362 11.97 10.03 13.13
CA HIS A 362 12.57 9.77 11.82
C HIS A 362 12.54 11.00 10.89
N HIS A 363 12.14 12.17 11.39
CA HIS A 363 12.03 13.43 10.61
C HIS A 363 11.19 13.29 9.34
N MET A 364 10.18 12.41 9.36
CA MET A 364 9.27 12.18 8.24
C MET A 364 8.08 13.14 8.32
N ARG A 365 7.74 13.77 7.21
CA ARG A 365 6.61 14.71 7.08
C ARG A 365 5.74 14.31 5.90
N PRO A 366 4.84 13.32 6.06
CA PRO A 366 4.00 12.84 4.98
C PRO A 366 3.01 13.92 4.55
N GLU A 367 3.06 14.35 3.29
CA GLU A 367 2.11 15.31 2.73
C GLU A 367 0.80 14.62 2.33
N GLN A 368 0.91 13.42 1.76
CA GLN A 368 -0.22 12.58 1.40
C GLN A 368 -0.43 11.50 2.46
N VAL A 369 -1.62 11.48 3.04
CA VAL A 369 -2.05 10.47 4.00
C VAL A 369 -3.40 9.93 3.57
N GLN A 370 -3.64 8.65 3.81
CA GLN A 370 -4.89 7.97 3.47
C GLN A 370 -5.59 7.50 4.73
N ASP A 371 -6.91 7.68 4.77
CA ASP A 371 -7.74 6.95 5.70
C ASP A 371 -8.02 5.55 5.14
N PHE A 372 -8.17 4.57 6.01
CA PHE A 372 -8.62 3.26 5.57
C PHE A 372 -9.95 3.39 4.81
N TYR A 373 -9.95 2.91 3.58
CA TYR A 373 -11.13 2.83 2.74
C TYR A 373 -11.57 1.37 2.61
N PRO A 374 -12.78 1.01 3.08
CA PRO A 374 -13.27 -0.36 2.99
C PRO A 374 -13.45 -0.80 1.54
N THR A 375 -12.54 -1.62 1.04
CA THR A 375 -12.63 -2.19 -0.31
C THR A 375 -13.31 -3.54 -0.24
N PRO A 376 -14.44 -3.75 -0.95
CA PRO A 376 -15.18 -5.02 -0.93
C PRO A 376 -14.30 -6.24 -1.22
N GLY A 377 -14.57 -7.36 -0.54
CA GLY A 377 -13.84 -8.62 -0.69
C GLY A 377 -12.53 -8.71 0.09
N THR A 378 -12.08 -7.65 0.79
CA THR A 378 -10.85 -7.67 1.58
C THR A 378 -11.08 -8.09 3.03
N ASN A 379 -10.07 -8.73 3.65
CA ASN A 379 -10.11 -9.10 5.07
C ASN A 379 -10.31 -7.86 5.96
N SER A 380 -9.66 -6.74 5.64
CA SER A 380 -9.80 -5.50 6.40
C SER A 380 -11.22 -4.93 6.34
N THR A 381 -11.90 -5.06 5.21
CA THR A 381 -13.31 -4.64 5.10
C THR A 381 -14.22 -5.57 5.91
N CYS A 382 -13.94 -6.87 5.93
CA CYS A 382 -14.63 -7.79 6.81
C CYS A 382 -14.45 -7.42 8.29
N MET A 383 -13.20 -7.15 8.72
CA MET A 383 -12.92 -6.66 10.08
C MET A 383 -13.64 -5.36 10.39
N PHE A 384 -13.63 -4.40 9.46
CA PHE A 384 -14.27 -3.09 9.62
C PHE A 384 -15.79 -3.22 9.82
N TYR A 385 -16.44 -4.05 9.01
CA TYR A 385 -17.89 -4.26 9.07
C TYR A 385 -18.30 -5.06 10.31
N THR A 386 -17.61 -6.18 10.54
CA THR A 386 -18.02 -7.16 11.57
C THR A 386 -17.48 -6.86 12.97
N GLY A 387 -16.29 -6.25 13.07
CA GLY A 387 -15.52 -6.18 14.30
C GLY A 387 -14.84 -7.50 14.66
N LEU A 388 -14.72 -8.43 13.70
CA LEU A 388 -14.10 -9.74 13.88
C LEU A 388 -12.98 -9.93 12.85
N ASP A 389 -11.88 -10.54 13.27
CA ASP A 389 -10.85 -11.03 12.35
C ASP A 389 -11.36 -12.30 11.64
N PRO A 390 -11.56 -12.31 10.31
CA PRO A 390 -12.12 -13.47 9.63
C PRO A 390 -11.21 -14.71 9.65
N GLN A 391 -9.93 -14.58 10.03
CA GLN A 391 -9.02 -15.71 10.13
C GLN A 391 -9.11 -16.42 11.49
N THR A 392 -9.24 -15.65 12.59
CA THR A 392 -9.23 -16.17 13.97
C THR A 392 -10.62 -16.14 14.62
N MET A 393 -11.56 -15.37 14.07
CA MET A 393 -12.86 -15.04 14.64
C MET A 393 -12.78 -14.27 15.96
N GLU A 394 -11.62 -13.71 16.30
CA GLU A 394 -11.42 -12.88 17.48
C GLU A 394 -11.91 -11.44 17.25
N PRO A 395 -12.37 -10.75 18.30
CA PRO A 395 -12.74 -9.35 18.21
C PRO A 395 -11.58 -8.46 17.79
N VAL A 396 -11.87 -7.48 16.92
CA VAL A 396 -10.92 -6.46 16.46
C VAL A 396 -11.50 -5.09 16.76
N TYR A 397 -10.68 -4.22 17.33
CA TYR A 397 -11.03 -2.82 17.50
C TYR A 397 -11.23 -2.14 16.14
N VAL A 398 -12.27 -1.33 16.00
CA VAL A 398 -12.56 -0.60 14.76
C VAL A 398 -12.85 0.87 15.07
N PRO A 399 -12.04 1.82 14.58
CA PRO A 399 -12.32 3.25 14.74
C PRO A 399 -13.52 3.63 13.85
N LYS A 400 -14.72 3.72 14.45
CA LYS A 400 -15.97 3.97 13.72
C LYS A 400 -16.41 5.44 13.75
N SER A 401 -16.12 6.17 14.84
CA SER A 401 -16.57 7.55 14.97
C SER A 401 -15.82 8.47 13.99
N ALA A 402 -16.54 9.42 13.40
CA ALA A 402 -15.94 10.43 12.53
C ALA A 402 -14.86 11.24 13.26
N GLN A 403 -15.07 11.50 14.55
CA GLN A 403 -14.14 12.25 15.41
C GLN A 403 -12.81 11.50 15.59
N GLU A 404 -12.86 10.19 15.88
CA GLU A 404 -11.64 9.40 16.06
C GLU A 404 -10.86 9.26 14.75
N LYS A 405 -11.56 9.01 13.63
CA LYS A 405 -10.91 8.97 12.30
C LYS A 405 -10.23 10.31 11.99
N PHE A 406 -10.89 11.41 12.28
CA PHE A 406 -10.32 12.74 12.12
C PHE A 406 -9.07 12.93 12.99
N TYR A 407 -9.09 12.51 14.25
CA TYR A 407 -7.92 12.59 15.13
C TYR A 407 -6.77 11.73 14.64
N GLN A 408 -7.01 10.47 14.28
CA GLN A 408 -5.98 9.58 13.77
C GLN A 408 -5.32 10.16 12.50
N ARG A 409 -6.12 10.68 11.56
CA ARG A 409 -5.62 11.34 10.35
C ARG A 409 -4.80 12.59 10.67
N THR A 410 -5.30 13.42 11.58
CA THR A 410 -4.62 14.67 11.95
C THR A 410 -3.26 14.42 12.59
N LEU A 411 -3.12 13.36 13.40
CA LEU A 411 -1.86 12.97 14.01
C LEU A 411 -0.79 12.57 12.97
N LEU A 412 -1.16 12.03 11.81
CA LEU A 412 -0.22 11.77 10.72
C LEU A 412 0.41 13.06 10.16
N GLN A 413 -0.29 14.19 10.27
CA GLN A 413 0.16 15.49 9.81
C GLN A 413 0.28 16.49 10.97
N TYR A 414 0.76 16.02 12.12
CA TYR A 414 0.89 16.79 13.36
C TYR A 414 1.71 18.07 13.20
N TYR A 415 2.65 18.10 12.27
CA TYR A 415 3.56 19.22 12.02
C TYR A 415 2.92 20.40 11.29
N LYS A 416 1.73 20.22 10.70
CA LYS A 416 1.02 21.28 9.97
C LYS A 416 0.41 22.29 10.95
N PRO A 417 0.66 23.60 10.77
CA PRO A 417 0.12 24.64 11.68
C PRO A 417 -1.41 24.62 11.79
N GLU A 418 -2.11 24.34 10.70
CA GLU A 418 -3.57 24.23 10.65
C GLU A 418 -4.12 23.09 11.48
N ASN A 419 -3.35 22.05 11.70
CA ASN A 419 -3.76 20.87 12.47
C ASN A 419 -3.52 21.03 13.99
N ARG A 420 -2.85 22.10 14.42
CA ARG A 420 -2.40 22.30 15.80
C ARG A 420 -3.47 22.05 16.85
N ARG A 421 -4.66 22.65 16.68
CA ARG A 421 -5.77 22.50 17.61
C ARG A 421 -6.27 21.04 17.64
N ALA A 422 -6.52 20.45 16.48
CA ALA A 422 -6.98 19.07 16.39
C ALA A 422 -5.98 18.06 16.95
N VAL A 423 -4.65 18.32 16.80
CA VAL A 423 -3.60 17.51 17.44
C VAL A 423 -3.67 17.62 18.96
N ILE A 424 -3.88 18.82 19.53
CA ILE A 424 -4.06 19.01 20.97
C ILE A 424 -5.28 18.20 21.47
N GLU A 425 -6.41 18.32 20.80
CA GLU A 425 -7.63 17.59 21.14
C GLU A 425 -7.43 16.06 21.04
N ALA A 426 -6.75 15.59 20.01
CA ALA A 426 -6.40 14.17 19.83
C ALA A 426 -5.50 13.66 20.96
N LEU A 427 -4.51 14.43 21.39
CA LEU A 427 -3.61 14.07 22.49
C LEU A 427 -4.33 14.05 23.85
N ILE A 428 -5.23 15.00 24.10
CA ILE A 428 -6.09 14.99 25.29
C ILE A 428 -6.97 13.73 25.28
N HIS A 429 -7.60 13.43 24.13
CA HIS A 429 -8.43 12.24 23.99
C HIS A 429 -7.64 10.93 24.18
N ALA A 430 -6.38 10.94 23.81
CA ALA A 430 -5.46 9.82 24.00
C ALA A 430 -4.80 9.77 25.40
N HIS A 431 -5.10 10.70 26.30
CA HIS A 431 -4.45 10.88 27.62
C HIS A 431 -2.92 11.03 27.50
N ARG A 432 -2.47 11.79 26.48
CA ARG A 432 -1.06 12.06 26.19
C ARG A 432 -0.76 13.55 26.17
N GLU A 433 -1.26 14.29 27.16
CA GLU A 433 -0.99 15.71 27.37
C GLU A 433 0.49 16.01 27.62
N ASP A 434 1.27 14.99 28.03
CA ASP A 434 2.72 15.03 28.12
C ASP A 434 3.40 15.45 26.81
N LEU A 435 2.73 15.21 25.67
CA LEU A 435 3.21 15.55 24.33
C LEU A 435 2.81 16.95 23.85
N ILE A 436 2.11 17.73 24.69
CA ILE A 436 1.73 19.11 24.45
C ILE A 436 2.68 20.04 25.21
N GLY A 437 3.60 20.69 24.53
CA GLY A 437 4.59 21.52 25.21
C GLY A 437 5.66 22.07 24.26
N TYR A 438 6.74 22.57 24.86
CA TYR A 438 7.88 23.18 24.15
C TYR A 438 9.14 22.27 24.16
N GLY A 439 9.03 21.10 24.79
CA GLY A 439 10.14 20.16 24.86
C GLY A 439 10.41 19.44 23.55
N PRO A 440 11.59 18.85 23.39
CA PRO A 440 11.98 18.14 22.17
C PRO A 440 11.08 16.90 21.87
N ASP A 441 10.50 16.32 22.91
CA ASP A 441 9.64 15.16 22.79
C ASP A 441 8.17 15.51 22.48
N CYS A 442 7.76 16.78 22.66
CA CYS A 442 6.39 17.21 22.43
C CYS A 442 6.06 17.25 20.93
N LEU A 443 4.88 16.74 20.55
CA LEU A 443 4.39 16.76 19.16
C LEU A 443 3.93 18.16 18.74
N VAL A 444 3.32 18.91 19.66
CA VAL A 444 2.71 20.20 19.36
C VAL A 444 2.92 21.18 20.52
N THR A 445 3.07 22.47 20.19
CA THR A 445 3.08 23.54 21.21
C THR A 445 1.66 23.86 21.64
N PRO A 446 1.41 24.19 22.94
CA PRO A 446 0.09 24.55 23.42
C PRO A 446 -0.45 25.80 22.71
N ASP A 447 -1.74 25.82 22.40
CA ASP A 447 -2.42 27.01 21.89
C ASP A 447 -2.95 27.90 23.05
N SER A 448 -3.52 29.04 22.70
CA SER A 448 -4.04 29.99 23.70
C SER A 448 -5.23 29.44 24.50
N GLU A 449 -6.02 28.55 23.95
CA GLU A 449 -7.14 27.92 24.62
C GLU A 449 -6.68 26.86 25.62
N TYR A 450 -5.74 26.01 25.19
CA TYR A 450 -5.13 25.02 26.07
C TYR A 450 -4.42 25.67 27.25
N ILE A 451 -3.65 26.76 27.01
CA ILE A 451 -2.97 27.52 28.08
C ILE A 451 -3.96 28.11 29.08
N ARG A 452 -5.11 28.62 28.60
CA ARG A 452 -6.17 29.18 29.51
C ARG A 452 -6.84 28.06 30.33
N ALA A 453 -7.08 26.91 29.74
CA ALA A 453 -7.69 25.77 30.42
C ALA A 453 -6.72 25.08 31.42
N HIS A 454 -5.40 25.18 31.18
CA HIS A 454 -4.35 24.55 31.98
C HIS A 454 -3.33 25.61 32.44
N PRO A 455 -3.74 26.57 33.33
CA PRO A 455 -2.84 27.59 33.83
C PRO A 455 -1.65 26.93 34.55
N ARG A 456 -0.44 27.35 34.24
CA ARG A 456 0.76 26.86 34.92
C ARG A 456 0.62 27.12 36.40
N LYS A 457 0.67 26.08 37.25
CA LYS A 457 0.85 26.29 38.70
C LYS A 457 2.10 27.15 38.88
N PRO A 458 2.03 28.24 39.67
CA PRO A 458 3.22 29.03 39.97
C PRO A 458 4.31 28.09 40.48
N ALA A 459 5.49 28.18 39.91
CA ALA A 459 6.65 27.42 40.42
C ALA A 459 6.78 27.74 41.91
N ALA A 460 6.80 26.70 42.74
CA ALA A 460 7.06 26.89 44.17
C ALA A 460 8.30 27.75 44.34
N PRO A 461 8.24 28.80 45.20
CA PRO A 461 9.41 29.68 45.38
C PRO A 461 10.60 28.82 45.76
N LYS A 462 11.65 28.91 44.98
CA LYS A 462 12.94 28.30 45.32
C LYS A 462 13.30 28.84 46.69
N THR A 463 13.21 28.03 47.71
CA THR A 463 13.71 28.36 49.06
C THR A 463 15.15 28.78 48.93
N ALA A 464 15.41 30.06 49.13
CA ALA A 464 16.76 30.63 49.16
C ALA A 464 17.55 29.88 50.27
N VAL A 465 18.46 29.01 49.87
CA VAL A 465 19.45 28.46 50.79
C VAL A 465 20.34 29.63 51.17
N LYS A 466 20.20 30.12 52.41
CA LYS A 466 21.11 31.09 53.02
C LYS A 466 22.50 30.49 53.01
N ALA A 467 23.35 31.05 52.17
CA ALA A 467 24.77 30.80 52.18
C ALA A 467 25.33 31.50 53.45
N GLY A 468 25.64 30.69 54.47
CA GLY A 468 26.46 31.09 55.58
C GLY A 468 27.91 31.30 55.07
N GLY A 469 28.42 32.52 55.32
CA GLY A 469 29.72 32.91 54.87
C GLY A 469 30.86 32.26 55.64
N GLN A 470 31.97 32.04 54.94
CA GLN A 470 33.32 32.18 55.48
C GLN A 470 34.22 32.64 54.35
N ARG A 471 34.84 33.86 54.62
CA ARG A 471 35.89 34.43 53.81
C ARG A 471 37.20 33.70 54.02
N ALA A 472 37.88 33.34 52.95
CA ALA A 472 39.34 33.16 52.99
C ALA A 472 39.94 33.86 51.78
N HIS A 473 40.85 34.81 52.08
CA HIS A 473 41.68 35.54 51.14
C HIS A 473 42.80 34.65 50.59
N SER A 474 43.08 34.72 49.28
CA SER A 474 44.47 34.85 48.77
C SER A 474 44.45 35.04 47.25
N ALA A 475 44.93 36.21 46.88
CA ALA A 475 46.11 36.55 46.12
C ALA A 475 46.07 36.36 44.58
N ARG A 476 46.17 37.55 44.00
CA ARG A 476 46.46 37.90 42.58
C ARG A 476 47.59 37.09 41.95
N SER A 477 47.44 36.75 40.69
CA SER A 477 48.52 36.97 39.69
C SER A 477 47.94 37.35 38.34
N LYS A 478 48.56 38.36 37.73
CA LYS A 478 48.22 39.00 36.46
C LYS A 478 48.98 38.37 35.29
N THR A 479 48.35 38.42 34.11
CA THR A 479 48.84 38.73 32.74
C THR A 479 49.24 37.57 31.83
N PRO A 480 49.23 37.78 30.52
CA PRO A 480 48.40 38.60 29.64
C PRO A 480 47.91 37.84 28.37
N ALA A 481 47.14 38.56 27.57
CA ALA A 481 46.52 38.18 26.29
C ALA A 481 47.51 37.73 25.20
N HIS A 482 47.08 36.74 24.42
CA HIS A 482 47.52 36.61 23.04
C HIS A 482 46.33 36.28 22.12
N ARG A 483 46.20 37.14 21.12
CA ARG A 483 45.29 37.03 19.97
C ARG A 483 45.85 35.99 19.00
N SER A 484 45.03 35.05 18.56
CA SER A 484 45.20 34.49 17.21
C SER A 484 43.88 33.85 16.74
N ARG A 485 43.42 34.37 15.68
CA ARG A 485 42.77 33.98 14.45
C ARG A 485 42.08 32.58 14.38
N ARG A 486 40.78 32.68 14.00
CA ARG A 486 40.05 31.89 13.03
C ARG A 486 40.28 30.36 13.00
N GLY A 487 39.31 29.63 13.48
CA GLY A 487 39.03 28.27 13.11
C GLY A 487 37.51 28.06 13.13
N SER A 488 36.97 27.82 11.98
CA SER A 488 35.55 27.51 11.76
C SER A 488 35.18 26.23 12.50
N VAL A 489 34.22 26.32 13.41
CA VAL A 489 33.57 25.16 14.05
C VAL A 489 32.43 24.75 13.17
N VAL A 490 32.55 23.55 12.60
CA VAL A 490 31.45 22.84 11.93
C VAL A 490 30.53 22.30 13.02
N THR A 491 29.35 22.87 13.17
CA THR A 491 28.28 22.31 13.98
C THR A 491 27.65 21.16 13.21
N ARG A 492 27.63 19.98 13.83
CA ARG A 492 26.83 18.83 13.46
C ARG A 492 25.36 19.16 13.74
N ASP A 493 24.63 19.58 12.76
CA ASP A 493 23.17 19.47 12.71
C ASP A 493 22.74 19.88 11.29
N GLY A 494 22.61 18.86 10.43
CA GLY A 494 22.09 19.01 9.07
C GLY A 494 20.57 19.10 9.07
N VAL A 495 20.03 20.26 9.36
CA VAL A 495 18.61 20.55 9.13
C VAL A 495 18.47 21.08 7.71
N LEU A 496 17.96 20.29 6.79
CA LEU A 496 17.51 20.74 5.47
C LEU A 496 16.04 21.14 5.56
N THR A 497 15.78 22.43 5.59
CA THR A 497 14.44 22.99 5.36
C THR A 497 14.23 23.14 3.85
N ASN A 498 13.30 22.41 3.29
CA ASN A 498 12.81 22.64 1.94
C ASN A 498 11.83 23.82 1.94
N ASP A 499 12.30 24.97 1.49
CA ASP A 499 11.46 26.12 1.15
C ASP A 499 11.15 26.05 -0.36
N THR A 500 10.01 25.41 -0.72
CA THR A 500 9.52 25.39 -2.09
C THR A 500 8.60 26.58 -2.32
N ARG A 501 9.17 27.76 -2.56
CA ARG A 501 8.45 28.85 -3.22
C ARG A 501 8.53 28.68 -4.73
N SER A 502 7.41 28.35 -5.32
CA SER A 502 7.16 28.37 -6.74
C SER A 502 7.49 29.74 -7.35
N PRO A 503 8.17 29.81 -8.51
CA PRO A 503 8.41 31.09 -9.20
C PRO A 503 7.12 31.61 -9.80
N ARG A 504 6.73 32.83 -9.44
CA ARG A 504 5.68 33.57 -10.12
C ARG A 504 6.04 33.73 -11.60
N GLN A 505 5.17 33.25 -12.46
CA GLN A 505 5.16 33.59 -13.89
C GLN A 505 5.03 35.10 -14.05
N LYS A 506 6.05 35.74 -14.59
CA LYS A 506 5.91 37.08 -15.20
C LYS A 506 5.32 36.90 -16.60
N ARG A 507 4.15 37.49 -16.79
CA ARG A 507 3.55 37.72 -18.11
C ARG A 507 4.47 38.62 -18.94
N ARG A 508 4.78 38.19 -20.14
CA ARG A 508 4.72 38.94 -21.37
C ARG A 508 4.39 38.00 -22.53
#